data_ea11caa19ce3af8d7436752217f5550b
#
_entry.id   ea11caa19ce3af8d7436752217f5550b
#
_cell.length_a   1.000
_cell.length_b   1.000
_cell.length_c   1.000
_cell.angle_alpha   90.00
_cell.angle_beta   90.00
_cell.angle_gamma   90.00
#
_symmetry.space_group_name_H-M   'P 1'
#
loop_
_entity.id
_entity.type
_entity.pdbx_description
1 polymer ?
#
loop_
_entity_poly.entity_id
_entity_poly.type
_entity_poly.pdbx_seq_one_letter_code
_entity_poly.pdbx_strand_id
1 'polypeptide(L)'
;MGVAAIAYSERQSLSELSQERKIQVRMEENRRNIRVRIIVEGKVQGVWFRESTRREASHLGVFGWVRNRPDGKVEVLVEGPEERVRRLVAWCHHGPPAARVHKVQESQEAWTGEFDSFDVAYAGGIW
;
A
#
# COMPACT_ATOMS: atom_id res chain seq x y z
N MET A 1 26.70 -26.08 38.13
CA MET A 1 26.65 -25.40 36.85
C MET A 1 25.39 -25.67 36.06
N GLY A 2 24.84 -26.86 36.11
CA GLY A 2 23.75 -27.24 35.20
C GLY A 2 22.39 -26.63 35.49
N VAL A 3 21.93 -26.62 36.75
CA VAL A 3 20.52 -26.24 37.04
C VAL A 3 20.27 -24.74 36.85
N ALA A 4 21.17 -23.89 37.35
CA ALA A 4 21.00 -22.44 37.20
C ALA A 4 21.09 -22.01 35.73
N ALA A 5 22.00 -22.59 34.96
CA ALA A 5 22.16 -22.31 33.56
C ALA A 5 20.95 -22.76 32.74
N ILE A 6 20.38 -23.92 33.05
CA ILE A 6 19.19 -24.44 32.39
C ILE A 6 17.99 -23.53 32.66
N ALA A 7 17.77 -23.12 33.91
CA ALA A 7 16.66 -22.25 34.29
C ALA A 7 16.74 -20.88 33.58
N TYR A 8 17.94 -20.32 33.52
CA TYR A 8 18.15 -19.06 32.80
C TYR A 8 17.88 -19.21 31.30
N SER A 9 18.39 -20.28 30.73
CA SER A 9 18.19 -20.59 29.31
C SER A 9 16.70 -20.76 28.96
N GLU A 10 15.93 -21.46 29.79
CA GLU A 10 14.51 -21.65 29.58
C GLU A 10 13.74 -20.33 29.64
N ARG A 11 14.03 -19.44 30.60
CA ARG A 11 13.39 -18.13 30.69
C ARG A 11 13.69 -17.27 29.47
N GLN A 12 14.91 -17.28 29.01
CA GLN A 12 15.33 -16.52 27.84
C GLN A 12 14.67 -17.09 26.59
N SER A 13 14.59 -18.40 26.50
CA SER A 13 13.94 -19.07 25.38
C SER A 13 12.46 -18.73 25.28
N LEU A 14 11.74 -18.69 26.40
CA LEU A 14 10.32 -18.29 26.42
C LEU A 14 10.14 -16.83 26.03
N SER A 15 11.02 -15.95 26.48
CA SER A 15 11.00 -14.53 26.10
C SER A 15 11.26 -14.38 24.61
N GLU A 16 12.24 -15.09 24.08
CA GLU A 16 12.56 -15.08 22.65
C GLU A 16 11.40 -15.59 21.81
N LEU A 17 10.74 -16.67 22.22
CA LEU A 17 9.56 -17.20 21.53
C LEU A 17 8.41 -16.19 21.52
N SER A 18 8.22 -15.45 22.60
CA SER A 18 7.21 -14.40 22.66
C SER A 18 7.53 -13.27 21.68
N GLN A 19 8.79 -12.86 21.60
CA GLN A 19 9.24 -11.85 20.65
C GLN A 19 9.11 -12.34 19.22
N GLU A 20 9.54 -13.57 18.95
CA GLU A 20 9.44 -14.19 17.64
C GLU A 20 7.97 -14.27 17.19
N ARG A 21 7.06 -14.62 18.10
CA ARG A 21 5.64 -14.68 17.81
C ARG A 21 5.08 -13.31 17.41
N LYS A 22 5.47 -12.25 18.14
CA LYS A 22 5.06 -10.88 17.82
C LYS A 22 5.58 -10.45 16.46
N ILE A 23 6.83 -10.76 16.18
CA ILE A 23 7.45 -10.46 14.89
C ILE A 23 6.73 -11.23 13.79
N GLN A 24 6.43 -12.50 14.01
CA GLN A 24 5.74 -13.35 13.03
C GLN A 24 4.35 -12.81 12.71
N VAL A 25 3.57 -12.43 13.72
CA VAL A 25 2.25 -11.84 13.52
C VAL A 25 2.35 -10.56 12.70
N ARG A 26 3.31 -9.69 13.02
CA ARG A 26 3.52 -8.45 12.26
C ARG A 26 3.91 -8.73 10.81
N MET A 27 4.77 -9.72 10.59
CA MET A 27 5.18 -10.11 9.24
C MET A 27 4.00 -10.68 8.44
N GLU A 28 3.14 -11.45 9.08
CA GLU A 28 1.95 -12.01 8.44
C GLU A 28 0.96 -10.91 8.08
N GLU A 29 0.75 -9.93 8.95
CA GLU A 29 -0.08 -8.77 8.68
C GLU A 29 0.45 -7.98 7.49
N ASN A 30 1.76 -7.76 7.42
CA ASN A 30 2.40 -7.02 6.33
C ASN A 30 2.37 -7.79 5.01
N ARG A 31 2.26 -9.11 5.05
CA ARG A 31 2.17 -9.94 3.85
C ARG A 31 0.74 -10.07 3.34
N ARG A 32 -0.24 -9.71 4.16
CA ARG A 32 -1.63 -9.80 3.75
C ARG A 32 -1.86 -8.89 2.55
N ASN A 33 -2.44 -9.45 1.52
CA ASN A 33 -2.82 -8.68 0.34
C ASN A 33 -4.12 -7.96 0.58
N ILE A 34 -4.15 -6.69 0.21
CA ILE A 34 -5.34 -5.85 0.32
C ILE A 34 -5.60 -5.13 -0.99
N ARG A 35 -6.81 -4.61 -1.12
CA ARG A 35 -7.24 -3.78 -2.23
C ARG A 35 -7.79 -2.47 -1.67
N VAL A 36 -7.31 -1.36 -2.18
CA VAL A 36 -7.76 -0.03 -1.73
C VAL A 36 -8.10 0.81 -2.95
N ARG A 37 -9.23 1.48 -2.87
CA ARG A 37 -9.63 2.51 -3.84
C ARG A 37 -9.36 3.87 -3.23
N ILE A 38 -8.72 4.74 -3.99
CA ILE A 38 -8.32 6.08 -3.53
C ILE A 38 -8.90 7.10 -4.49
N ILE A 39 -9.62 8.09 -3.97
CA ILE A 39 -10.10 9.23 -4.74
C ILE A 39 -9.38 10.47 -4.26
N VAL A 40 -8.67 11.13 -5.15
CA VAL A 40 -7.85 12.31 -4.84
C VAL A 40 -8.49 13.54 -5.45
N GLU A 41 -8.74 14.55 -4.62
CA GLU A 41 -9.34 15.83 -5.04
C GLU A 41 -8.33 16.97 -4.89
N GLY A 42 -8.44 17.95 -5.78
CA GLY A 42 -7.60 19.13 -5.77
C GLY A 42 -7.09 19.45 -7.17
N LYS A 43 -5.95 20.12 -7.23
CA LYS A 43 -5.25 20.31 -8.49
C LYS A 43 -4.41 19.05 -8.75
N VAL A 44 -5.06 18.06 -9.36
CA VAL A 44 -4.47 16.73 -9.51
C VAL A 44 -4.45 16.24 -10.96
N GLN A 45 -5.15 16.92 -11.87
CA GLN A 45 -5.08 16.63 -13.30
C GLN A 45 -4.19 17.66 -14.00
N GLY A 46 -3.47 17.24 -15.04
CA GLY A 46 -2.56 18.11 -15.77
C GLY A 46 -1.26 18.42 -15.03
N VAL A 47 -0.92 17.63 -14.00
CA VAL A 47 0.26 17.83 -13.15
C VAL A 47 1.12 16.57 -13.05
N TRP A 48 0.99 15.65 -14.00
CA TRP A 48 1.71 14.36 -14.05
C TRP A 48 1.32 13.40 -12.91
N PHE A 49 0.15 13.56 -12.32
CA PHE A 49 -0.27 12.73 -11.19
C PHE A 49 -0.35 11.26 -11.58
N ARG A 50 -0.97 10.94 -12.72
CA ARG A 50 -1.14 9.55 -13.17
C ARG A 50 0.19 8.85 -13.40
N GLU A 51 1.09 9.46 -14.17
CA GLU A 51 2.39 8.86 -14.48
C GLU A 51 3.25 8.75 -13.22
N SER A 52 3.22 9.75 -12.35
CA SER A 52 3.94 9.70 -11.08
C SER A 52 3.42 8.60 -10.17
N THR A 53 2.10 8.41 -10.13
CA THR A 53 1.48 7.30 -9.37
C THR A 53 1.94 5.96 -9.92
N ARG A 54 1.94 5.80 -11.25
CA ARG A 54 2.39 4.57 -11.89
C ARG A 54 3.84 4.25 -11.53
N ARG A 55 4.71 5.25 -11.57
CA ARG A 55 6.13 5.08 -11.20
C ARG A 55 6.28 4.66 -9.74
N GLU A 56 5.56 5.33 -8.86
CA GLU A 56 5.62 5.02 -7.43
C GLU A 56 5.09 3.62 -7.15
N ALA A 57 3.96 3.26 -7.76
CA ALA A 57 3.37 1.93 -7.63
C ALA A 57 4.30 0.84 -8.16
N SER A 58 4.93 1.06 -9.29
CA SER A 58 5.89 0.12 -9.87
C SER A 58 7.11 -0.04 -8.97
N HIS A 59 7.58 1.04 -8.39
CA HIS A 59 8.70 1.02 -7.45
C HIS A 59 8.34 0.24 -6.17
N LEU A 60 7.12 0.41 -5.68
CA LEU A 60 6.64 -0.29 -4.50
C LEU A 60 6.26 -1.75 -4.78
N GLY A 61 6.10 -2.14 -6.04
CA GLY A 61 5.71 -3.49 -6.40
C GLY A 61 4.24 -3.77 -6.10
N VAL A 62 3.37 -2.79 -6.31
CA VAL A 62 1.91 -2.95 -6.19
C VAL A 62 1.28 -2.86 -7.57
N PHE A 63 0.05 -3.36 -7.70
CA PHE A 63 -0.63 -3.54 -8.97
C PHE A 63 -1.97 -2.84 -8.99
N GLY A 64 -2.46 -2.51 -10.16
CA GLY A 64 -3.75 -1.85 -10.32
C GLY A 64 -3.73 -0.81 -11.41
N TRP A 65 -4.43 0.31 -11.20
CA TRP A 65 -4.51 1.36 -12.19
C TRP A 65 -4.79 2.73 -11.56
N VAL A 66 -4.51 3.77 -12.33
CA VAL A 66 -4.81 5.16 -12.00
C VAL A 66 -5.46 5.82 -13.21
N ARG A 67 -6.49 6.62 -12.98
CA ARG A 67 -7.19 7.36 -14.05
C ARG A 67 -7.61 8.74 -13.60
N ASN A 68 -7.74 9.64 -14.59
CA ASN A 68 -8.46 10.89 -14.40
C ASN A 68 -9.96 10.62 -14.51
N ARG A 69 -10.73 11.25 -13.65
CA ARG A 69 -12.18 11.20 -13.70
C ARG A 69 -12.73 12.43 -14.43
N PRO A 70 -13.93 12.33 -15.02
CA PRO A 70 -14.57 13.50 -15.65
C PRO A 70 -14.84 14.64 -14.66
N ASP A 71 -14.97 14.35 -13.37
CA ASP A 71 -15.22 15.35 -12.32
C ASP A 71 -13.95 16.08 -11.84
N GLY A 72 -12.82 15.84 -12.49
CA GLY A 72 -11.55 16.50 -12.15
C GLY A 72 -10.71 15.78 -11.10
N LYS A 73 -11.23 14.71 -10.51
CA LYS A 73 -10.52 13.93 -9.52
C LYS A 73 -9.63 12.88 -10.17
N VAL A 74 -8.72 12.32 -9.40
CA VAL A 74 -7.93 11.16 -9.79
C VAL A 74 -8.39 9.97 -8.97
N GLU A 75 -8.56 8.85 -9.63
CA GLU A 75 -8.94 7.60 -8.99
C GLU A 75 -7.83 6.58 -9.14
N VAL A 76 -7.49 5.92 -8.03
CA VAL A 76 -6.48 4.86 -7.97
C VAL A 76 -7.13 3.62 -7.42
N LEU A 77 -6.91 2.48 -8.07
CA LEU A 77 -7.25 1.18 -7.53
C LEU A 77 -5.96 0.39 -7.41
N VAL A 78 -5.62 -0.04 -6.19
CA VAL A 78 -4.33 -0.66 -5.92
C VAL A 78 -4.49 -1.94 -5.11
N GLU A 79 -3.74 -2.95 -5.49
CA GLU A 79 -3.66 -4.24 -4.81
C GLU A 79 -2.21 -4.61 -4.53
N GLY A 80 -2.01 -5.30 -3.41
CA GLY A 80 -0.71 -5.82 -3.05
C GLY A 80 -0.57 -6.02 -1.55
N PRO A 81 0.65 -6.30 -1.10
CA PRO A 81 0.94 -6.40 0.33
C PRO A 81 0.55 -5.12 1.07
N GLU A 82 -0.11 -5.26 2.19
CA GLU A 82 -0.71 -4.14 2.92
C GLU A 82 0.28 -3.00 3.15
N GLU A 83 1.48 -3.29 3.62
CA GLU A 83 2.48 -2.26 3.89
C GLU A 83 2.78 -1.43 2.64
N ARG A 84 2.94 -2.09 1.50
CA ARG A 84 3.27 -1.43 0.24
C ARG A 84 2.09 -0.60 -0.29
N VAL A 85 0.90 -1.14 -0.19
CA VAL A 85 -0.32 -0.42 -0.56
C VAL A 85 -0.48 0.82 0.30
N ARG A 86 -0.25 0.71 1.61
CA ARG A 86 -0.32 1.86 2.52
C ARG A 86 0.70 2.94 2.19
N ARG A 87 1.86 2.57 1.71
CA ARG A 87 2.86 3.55 1.24
C ARG A 87 2.38 4.32 0.02
N LEU A 88 1.71 3.65 -0.91
CA LEU A 88 1.13 4.33 -2.07
C LEU A 88 0.00 5.27 -1.64
N VAL A 89 -0.86 4.85 -0.72
CA VAL A 89 -1.91 5.70 -0.15
C VAL A 89 -1.30 6.96 0.47
N ALA A 90 -0.27 6.80 1.28
CA ALA A 90 0.43 7.93 1.91
C ALA A 90 1.02 8.88 0.86
N TRP A 91 1.61 8.34 -0.19
CA TRP A 91 2.17 9.14 -1.28
C TRP A 91 1.07 9.96 -1.99
N CYS A 92 -0.12 9.38 -2.18
CA CYS A 92 -1.24 10.06 -2.84
C CYS A 92 -1.72 11.30 -2.07
N HIS A 93 -1.46 11.40 -0.77
CA HIS A 93 -1.79 12.59 0.01
C HIS A 93 -0.98 13.81 -0.41
N HIS A 94 0.14 13.61 -1.07
CA HIS A 94 1.01 14.69 -1.55
C HIS A 94 1.05 14.75 -3.06
N GLY A 95 1.19 13.60 -3.72
CA GLY A 95 1.35 13.52 -5.16
C GLY A 95 2.67 14.12 -5.63
N PRO A 96 2.79 14.38 -6.96
CA PRO A 96 3.98 15.02 -7.52
C PRO A 96 4.08 16.49 -7.13
N PRO A 97 5.26 17.12 -7.32
CA PRO A 97 5.49 18.49 -6.85
C PRO A 97 4.49 19.55 -7.32
N ALA A 98 3.96 19.41 -8.55
CA ALA A 98 3.02 20.37 -9.10
C ALA A 98 1.57 20.16 -8.64
N ALA A 99 1.29 19.06 -7.94
CA ALA A 99 -0.05 18.76 -7.45
C ALA A 99 -0.38 19.58 -6.20
N ARG A 100 -1.69 19.81 -6.01
CA ARG A 100 -2.24 20.41 -4.78
C ARG A 100 -3.38 19.51 -4.33
N VAL A 101 -3.09 18.61 -3.42
CA VAL A 101 -4.08 17.66 -2.91
C VAL A 101 -4.87 18.31 -1.78
N HIS A 102 -6.19 18.37 -1.92
CA HIS A 102 -7.09 18.96 -0.93
C HIS A 102 -7.75 17.89 -0.08
N LYS A 103 -8.07 16.75 -0.67
CA LYS A 103 -8.79 15.68 0.01
C LYS A 103 -8.43 14.34 -0.60
N VAL A 104 -8.29 13.34 0.25
CA VAL A 104 -8.11 11.95 -0.16
C VAL A 104 -9.17 11.11 0.53
N GLN A 105 -9.93 10.37 -0.25
CA GLN A 105 -10.87 9.38 0.26
C GLN A 105 -10.33 8.01 -0.07
N GLU A 106 -10.33 7.12 0.91
CA GLU A 106 -9.89 5.76 0.70
C GLU A 106 -10.96 4.79 1.18
N SER A 107 -11.11 3.70 0.45
CA SER A 107 -12.01 2.61 0.85
C SER A 107 -11.34 1.28 0.56
N GLN A 108 -11.40 0.38 1.50
CA GLN A 108 -10.86 -0.95 1.35
C GLN A 108 -11.90 -1.86 0.71
N GLU A 109 -11.48 -2.62 -0.29
CA GLU A 109 -12.31 -3.59 -1.00
C GLU A 109 -11.70 -4.98 -0.83
N ALA A 110 -12.42 -6.01 -1.25
CA ALA A 110 -11.90 -7.36 -1.22
C ALA A 110 -10.78 -7.52 -2.27
N TRP A 111 -9.66 -8.09 -1.85
CA TRP A 111 -8.55 -8.40 -2.75
C TRP A 111 -8.96 -9.44 -3.78
N THR A 112 -8.59 -9.24 -5.04
CA THR A 112 -8.94 -10.13 -6.13
C THR A 112 -7.74 -10.86 -6.74
N GLY A 113 -6.58 -10.24 -6.73
CA GLY A 113 -5.39 -10.77 -7.39
C GLY A 113 -5.46 -10.69 -8.93
N GLU A 114 -6.38 -9.88 -9.47
CA GLU A 114 -6.59 -9.81 -10.92
C GLU A 114 -5.55 -9.01 -11.69
N PHE A 115 -4.73 -8.22 -10.99
CA PHE A 115 -3.75 -7.35 -11.64
C PHE A 115 -2.36 -7.95 -11.58
N ASP A 116 -1.60 -7.82 -12.67
CA ASP A 116 -0.19 -8.22 -12.76
C ASP A 116 0.73 -7.06 -13.16
N SER A 117 0.19 -5.85 -13.25
CA SER A 117 0.96 -4.63 -13.49
C SER A 117 0.21 -3.44 -12.90
N PHE A 118 0.86 -2.26 -12.89
CA PHE A 118 0.20 -1.01 -12.55
C PHE A 118 0.17 -0.12 -13.80
N ASP A 119 -1.02 0.29 -14.21
CA ASP A 119 -1.23 0.95 -15.48
C ASP A 119 -1.96 2.28 -15.34
N VAL A 120 -1.72 3.17 -16.31
CA VAL A 120 -2.53 4.37 -16.47
C VAL A 120 -3.72 4.02 -17.33
N ALA A 121 -4.91 4.24 -16.80
CA ALA A 121 -6.17 4.06 -17.55
C ALA A 121 -6.65 5.41 -18.09
N TYR A 122 -7.30 5.38 -19.24
CA TYR A 122 -7.79 6.58 -19.90
C TYR A 122 -9.31 6.63 -19.88
N ALA A 123 -9.85 7.84 -20.09
CA ALA A 123 -11.28 8.06 -20.09
C ALA A 123 -12.00 7.15 -21.08
N GLY A 124 -13.12 6.58 -20.66
CA GLY A 124 -13.95 5.71 -21.49
C GLY A 124 -13.53 4.26 -21.52
N GLY A 125 -12.46 3.92 -20.85
CA GLY A 125 -12.03 2.54 -20.83
C GLY A 125 -11.02 2.24 -19.78
N ILE A 126 -11.07 1.02 -19.36
CA ILE A 126 -9.97 0.41 -18.66
C ILE A 126 -9.12 -0.18 -19.76
N TRP A 127 -8.33 0.62 -20.38
CA TRP A 127 -7.50 0.17 -21.50
C TRP A 127 -8.10 -0.99 -22.35
#